data_2782dc4bfcda4866801b12bcf8a58437
#
_entry.id   2782dc4bfcda4866801b12bcf8a58437
#
_cell.length_a   1.000
_cell.length_b   1.000
_cell.length_c   1.000
_cell.angle_alpha   90.00
_cell.angle_beta   90.00
_cell.angle_gamma   90.00
#
_symmetry.space_group_name_H-M   'P 1'
#
loop_
_entity.id
_entity.type
_entity.pdbx_description
1 polymer ?
#
loop_
_entity_poly.entity_id
_entity_poly.type
_entity_poly.pdbx_seq_one_letter_code
_entity_poly.pdbx_strand_id
1 'polypeptide(L)'
;MEGKKVLLVDTDPQGSLTISMGWQQPDELSTTLSTLMQKAMNDQPIQPGEGILHHAEGVDLIPANIELAGLEVALVNSMNREKMLKQVLDSAKREYDFILLDCMPSLGMLTINALAAADAALIPVQAQYLSAKGLEQLLQTVQKVRRQINPKLKIEGIL
;
A
#
# COMPACT_ATOMS: atom_id res chain seq x y z
N MET A 1 -17.37 14.11 6.53
CA MET A 1 -16.35 14.08 5.46
C MET A 1 -16.47 15.36 4.66
N GLU A 2 -15.40 16.07 4.40
CA GLU A 2 -15.42 17.40 3.78
C GLU A 2 -15.54 17.35 2.23
N GLY A 3 -16.26 16.37 1.67
CA GLY A 3 -16.43 16.23 0.22
C GLY A 3 -15.17 15.78 -0.54
N LYS A 4 -14.16 15.26 0.17
CA LYS A 4 -12.94 14.73 -0.43
C LYS A 4 -13.12 13.27 -0.89
N LYS A 5 -12.58 12.95 -2.05
CA LYS A 5 -12.51 11.56 -2.54
C LYS A 5 -11.30 10.86 -1.92
N VAL A 6 -11.54 9.77 -1.21
CA VAL A 6 -10.50 9.01 -0.50
C VAL A 6 -10.46 7.57 -1.00
N LEU A 7 -9.27 7.11 -1.36
CA LEU A 7 -8.98 5.72 -1.66
C LEU A 7 -8.14 5.12 -0.52
N LEU A 8 -8.61 4.03 0.05
CA LEU A 8 -7.86 3.19 0.95
C LEU A 8 -7.18 2.08 0.15
N VAL A 9 -5.96 1.73 0.47
CA VAL A 9 -5.24 0.62 -0.15
C VAL A 9 -4.71 -0.27 0.96
N ASP A 10 -5.24 -1.46 1.07
CA ASP A 10 -4.78 -2.47 2.01
C ASP A 10 -3.51 -3.13 1.44
N THR A 11 -2.38 -2.99 2.12
CA THR A 11 -1.11 -3.60 1.70
C THR A 11 -0.66 -4.72 2.64
N ASP A 12 -1.53 -5.14 3.56
CA ASP A 12 -1.27 -6.27 4.45
C ASP A 12 -1.88 -7.56 3.87
N PRO A 13 -1.09 -8.64 3.66
CA PRO A 13 -1.61 -9.95 3.24
C PRO A 13 -2.71 -10.51 4.15
N GLN A 14 -2.78 -10.07 5.41
CA GLN A 14 -3.85 -10.49 6.33
C GLN A 14 -5.21 -9.86 5.98
N GLY A 15 -5.25 -8.80 5.17
CA GLY A 15 -6.48 -8.16 4.74
C GLY A 15 -7.29 -7.53 5.88
N SER A 16 -6.64 -7.09 6.94
CA SER A 16 -7.32 -6.60 8.15
C SER A 16 -8.14 -5.35 7.88
N LEU A 17 -7.64 -4.41 7.09
CA LEU A 17 -8.40 -3.24 6.65
C LEU A 17 -9.58 -3.68 5.78
N THR A 18 -9.37 -4.58 4.82
CA THR A 18 -10.39 -5.13 3.92
C THR A 18 -11.55 -5.73 4.70
N ILE A 19 -11.24 -6.56 5.71
CA ILE A 19 -12.25 -7.19 6.60
C ILE A 19 -12.97 -6.11 7.42
N SER A 20 -12.27 -5.15 7.98
CA SER A 20 -12.84 -4.05 8.78
C SER A 20 -13.79 -3.17 7.96
N MET A 21 -13.55 -3.05 6.66
CA MET A 21 -14.41 -2.33 5.72
C MET A 21 -15.61 -3.17 5.22
N GLY A 22 -15.83 -4.37 5.77
CA GLY A 22 -17.02 -5.19 5.52
C GLY A 22 -16.83 -6.37 4.58
N TRP A 23 -15.72 -6.51 3.89
CA TRP A 23 -15.43 -7.67 3.03
C TRP A 23 -14.83 -8.80 3.83
N GLN A 24 -15.71 -9.65 4.40
CA GLN A 24 -15.35 -10.68 5.38
C GLN A 24 -14.56 -11.87 4.79
N GLN A 25 -14.60 -12.04 3.48
CA GLN A 25 -13.93 -13.14 2.76
C GLN A 25 -13.04 -12.56 1.64
N PRO A 26 -11.93 -11.91 1.98
CA PRO A 26 -11.08 -11.26 0.98
C PRO A 26 -10.48 -12.23 -0.04
N ASP A 27 -10.29 -13.50 0.32
CA ASP A 27 -9.75 -14.51 -0.59
C ASP A 27 -10.73 -14.95 -1.69
N GLU A 28 -12.02 -14.60 -1.57
CA GLU A 28 -13.03 -14.83 -2.62
C GLU A 28 -13.14 -13.67 -3.62
N LEU A 29 -12.45 -12.56 -3.38
CA LEU A 29 -12.46 -11.42 -4.28
C LEU A 29 -11.68 -11.73 -5.56
N SER A 30 -12.32 -11.46 -6.70
CA SER A 30 -11.73 -11.73 -8.02
C SER A 30 -10.56 -10.81 -8.38
N THR A 31 -10.54 -9.61 -7.82
CA THR A 31 -9.51 -8.60 -8.09
C THR A 31 -9.10 -7.93 -6.79
N THR A 32 -7.84 -8.05 -6.46
CA THR A 32 -7.22 -7.51 -5.25
C THR A 32 -5.94 -6.74 -5.61
N LEU A 33 -5.28 -6.14 -4.63
CA LEU A 33 -3.99 -5.51 -4.83
C LEU A 33 -2.97 -6.49 -5.44
N SER A 34 -3.00 -7.77 -5.04
CA SER A 34 -2.09 -8.76 -5.59
C SER A 34 -2.30 -8.94 -7.10
N THR A 35 -3.55 -9.00 -7.56
CA THR A 35 -3.91 -9.07 -8.97
C THR A 35 -3.40 -7.87 -9.76
N LEU A 36 -3.60 -6.66 -9.23
CA LEU A 36 -3.16 -5.42 -9.87
C LEU A 36 -1.63 -5.32 -9.95
N MET A 37 -0.94 -5.65 -8.86
CA MET A 37 0.52 -5.66 -8.85
C MET A 37 1.10 -6.74 -9.77
N GLN A 38 0.48 -7.91 -9.87
CA GLN A 38 0.88 -8.96 -10.79
C GLN A 38 0.73 -8.51 -12.25
N LYS A 39 -0.35 -7.79 -12.57
CA LYS A 39 -0.49 -7.14 -13.90
C LYS A 39 0.65 -6.15 -14.17
N ALA A 40 0.97 -5.30 -13.21
CA ALA A 40 2.07 -4.35 -13.32
C ALA A 40 3.42 -5.04 -13.55
N MET A 41 3.69 -6.15 -12.82
CA MET A 41 4.92 -6.94 -13.00
C MET A 41 5.03 -7.58 -14.40
N ASN A 42 3.90 -7.87 -15.05
CA ASN A 42 3.81 -8.49 -16.37
C ASN A 42 3.57 -7.46 -17.50
N ASP A 43 3.74 -6.17 -17.22
CA ASP A 43 3.48 -5.07 -18.15
C ASP A 43 2.06 -5.14 -18.78
N GLN A 44 1.09 -5.68 -18.03
CA GLN A 44 -0.30 -5.76 -18.47
C GLN A 44 -1.06 -4.48 -18.13
N PRO A 45 -1.98 -4.03 -18.99
CA PRO A 45 -2.75 -2.82 -18.72
C PRO A 45 -3.71 -3.02 -17.54
N ILE A 46 -3.77 -2.01 -16.66
CA ILE A 46 -4.74 -1.91 -15.57
C ILE A 46 -5.80 -0.90 -16.03
N GLN A 47 -7.05 -1.34 -16.05
CA GLN A 47 -8.15 -0.47 -16.46
C GLN A 47 -8.49 0.56 -15.37
N PRO A 48 -8.97 1.76 -15.73
CA PRO A 48 -9.45 2.72 -14.74
C PRO A 48 -10.54 2.11 -13.85
N GLY A 49 -10.40 2.24 -12.53
CA GLY A 49 -11.33 1.67 -11.54
C GLY A 49 -11.20 0.16 -11.31
N GLU A 50 -10.31 -0.53 -12.00
CA GLU A 50 -10.11 -1.97 -11.79
C GLU A 50 -9.64 -2.26 -10.36
N GLY A 51 -10.33 -3.20 -9.68
CA GLY A 51 -10.02 -3.62 -8.32
C GLY A 51 -10.46 -2.63 -7.24
N ILE A 52 -11.17 -1.56 -7.59
CA ILE A 52 -11.69 -0.59 -6.62
C ILE A 52 -13.08 -1.02 -6.16
N LEU A 53 -13.24 -1.16 -4.86
CA LEU A 53 -14.50 -1.44 -4.18
C LEU A 53 -15.05 -0.14 -3.57
N HIS A 54 -16.36 0.10 -3.75
CA HIS A 54 -17.04 1.29 -3.23
C HIS A 54 -17.72 0.97 -1.90
N HIS A 55 -17.37 1.70 -0.84
CA HIS A 55 -17.97 1.55 0.48
C HIS A 55 -19.12 2.54 0.69
N ALA A 56 -20.15 2.11 1.42
CA ALA A 56 -21.35 2.93 1.68
C ALA A 56 -21.05 4.25 2.42
N GLU A 57 -19.97 4.34 3.16
CA GLU A 57 -19.53 5.57 3.85
C GLU A 57 -18.84 6.59 2.93
N GLY A 58 -18.77 6.32 1.62
CA GLY A 58 -18.21 7.25 0.64
C GLY A 58 -16.69 7.26 0.57
N VAL A 59 -16.04 6.16 0.94
CA VAL A 59 -14.64 5.88 0.69
C VAL A 59 -14.52 4.68 -0.24
N ASP A 60 -13.44 4.62 -0.99
CA ASP A 60 -13.16 3.51 -1.89
C ASP A 60 -11.98 2.68 -1.36
N LEU A 61 -11.90 1.41 -1.74
CA LEU A 61 -10.91 0.47 -1.25
C LEU A 61 -10.31 -0.36 -2.39
N ILE A 62 -8.98 -0.46 -2.43
CA ILE A 62 -8.29 -1.58 -3.10
C ILE A 62 -8.01 -2.63 -2.03
N PRO A 63 -8.66 -3.82 -2.11
CA PRO A 63 -8.56 -4.84 -1.08
C PRO A 63 -7.26 -5.65 -1.17
N ALA A 64 -6.82 -6.21 -0.05
CA ALA A 64 -5.78 -7.22 0.01
C ALA A 64 -6.33 -8.60 0.34
N ASN A 65 -5.56 -9.62 0.02
CA ASN A 65 -5.79 -10.99 0.42
C ASN A 65 -4.47 -11.75 0.63
N ILE A 66 -4.53 -13.01 1.02
CA ILE A 66 -3.34 -13.82 1.33
C ILE A 66 -2.38 -14.00 0.15
N GLU A 67 -2.85 -13.87 -1.09
CA GLU A 67 -2.01 -13.97 -2.30
C GLU A 67 -0.90 -12.90 -2.32
N LEU A 68 -1.11 -11.78 -1.61
CA LEU A 68 -0.13 -10.71 -1.52
C LEU A 68 1.18 -11.17 -0.85
N ALA A 69 1.14 -12.17 0.03
CA ALA A 69 2.33 -12.77 0.63
C ALA A 69 3.19 -13.50 -0.42
N GLY A 70 2.55 -14.25 -1.32
CA GLY A 70 3.24 -14.91 -2.43
C GLY A 70 3.82 -13.91 -3.42
N LEU A 71 3.09 -12.83 -3.68
CA LEU A 71 3.55 -11.74 -4.54
C LEU A 71 4.79 -11.05 -3.96
N GLU A 72 4.87 -10.83 -2.65
CA GLU A 72 6.04 -10.23 -2.00
C GLU A 72 7.31 -11.02 -2.29
N VAL A 73 7.24 -12.34 -2.27
CA VAL A 73 8.36 -13.21 -2.63
C VAL A 73 8.72 -13.06 -4.12
N ALA A 74 7.71 -13.01 -4.99
CA ALA A 74 7.94 -12.84 -6.44
C ALA A 74 8.58 -11.48 -6.78
N LEU A 75 8.22 -10.42 -6.06
CA LEU A 75 8.78 -9.08 -6.23
C LEU A 75 10.31 -9.05 -6.06
N VAL A 76 10.86 -9.88 -5.18
CA VAL A 76 12.32 -9.88 -4.91
C VAL A 76 13.14 -10.09 -6.19
N ASN A 77 12.62 -10.87 -7.13
CA ASN A 77 13.30 -11.23 -8.39
C ASN A 77 12.85 -10.38 -9.59
N SER A 78 11.95 -9.41 -9.39
CA SER A 78 11.39 -8.61 -10.47
C SER A 78 12.24 -7.36 -10.76
N MET A 79 12.26 -6.95 -12.03
CA MET A 79 12.81 -5.64 -12.42
C MET A 79 11.89 -4.52 -11.92
N ASN A 80 12.48 -3.38 -11.53
CA ASN A 80 11.73 -2.23 -10.99
C ASN A 80 10.82 -2.57 -9.80
N ARG A 81 11.15 -3.63 -9.08
CA ARG A 81 10.36 -4.22 -7.99
C ARG A 81 9.85 -3.22 -6.95
N GLU A 82 10.55 -2.11 -6.76
CA GLU A 82 10.20 -1.08 -5.78
C GLU A 82 9.07 -0.14 -6.26
N LYS A 83 8.72 -0.17 -7.55
CA LYS A 83 7.81 0.78 -8.18
C LYS A 83 6.49 0.18 -8.68
N MET A 84 6.24 -1.11 -8.39
CA MET A 84 5.05 -1.80 -8.89
C MET A 84 3.77 -1.19 -8.33
N LEU A 85 3.71 -0.92 -7.02
CA LEU A 85 2.56 -0.25 -6.41
C LEU A 85 2.35 1.17 -6.96
N LYS A 86 3.43 1.91 -7.18
CA LYS A 86 3.34 3.24 -7.80
C LYS A 86 2.69 3.17 -9.18
N GLN A 87 3.05 2.18 -9.98
CA GLN A 87 2.47 1.96 -11.31
C GLN A 87 0.98 1.62 -11.22
N VAL A 88 0.58 0.76 -10.26
CA VAL A 88 -0.83 0.45 -9.99
C VAL A 88 -1.64 1.71 -9.66
N LEU A 89 -1.06 2.62 -8.87
CA LEU A 89 -1.76 3.82 -8.37
C LEU A 89 -1.73 5.00 -9.35
N ASP A 90 -0.98 4.95 -10.45
CA ASP A 90 -0.82 6.09 -11.36
C ASP A 90 -2.15 6.57 -11.96
N SER A 91 -3.09 5.67 -12.26
CA SER A 91 -4.43 6.05 -12.73
C SER A 91 -5.27 6.66 -11.60
N ALA A 92 -5.25 6.05 -10.42
CA ALA A 92 -6.04 6.48 -9.27
C ALA A 92 -5.64 7.87 -8.75
N LYS A 93 -4.37 8.25 -8.85
CA LYS A 93 -3.86 9.57 -8.39
C LYS A 93 -4.57 10.78 -9.00
N ARG A 94 -5.21 10.61 -10.14
CA ARG A 94 -5.95 11.68 -10.82
C ARG A 94 -7.40 11.81 -10.36
N GLU A 95 -7.93 10.79 -9.71
CA GLU A 95 -9.34 10.67 -9.37
C GLU A 95 -9.61 10.91 -7.88
N TYR A 96 -8.58 10.76 -7.03
CA TYR A 96 -8.68 10.86 -5.58
C TYR A 96 -7.89 12.03 -5.02
N ASP A 97 -8.48 12.71 -4.04
CA ASP A 97 -7.81 13.77 -3.27
C ASP A 97 -6.77 13.18 -2.31
N PHE A 98 -7.06 12.01 -1.73
CA PHE A 98 -6.18 11.28 -0.82
C PHE A 98 -6.16 9.80 -1.16
N ILE A 99 -4.96 9.21 -1.11
CA ILE A 99 -4.74 7.77 -1.17
C ILE A 99 -4.00 7.37 0.10
N LEU A 100 -4.61 6.55 0.95
CA LEU A 100 -4.03 6.07 2.20
C LEU A 100 -3.59 4.61 2.02
N LEU A 101 -2.31 4.36 2.20
CA LEU A 101 -1.71 3.03 2.14
C LEU A 101 -1.62 2.47 3.57
N ASP A 102 -2.44 1.47 3.88
CA ASP A 102 -2.37 0.76 5.16
C ASP A 102 -1.29 -0.31 5.09
N CYS A 103 -0.23 -0.13 5.85
CA CYS A 103 0.98 -0.94 5.77
C CYS A 103 1.15 -1.81 7.01
N MET A 104 1.48 -3.08 6.80
CA MET A 104 1.92 -3.96 7.87
C MET A 104 3.22 -3.44 8.52
N PRO A 105 3.46 -3.73 9.81
CA PRO A 105 4.69 -3.35 10.51
C PRO A 105 5.87 -4.25 10.10
N SER A 106 6.25 -4.22 8.84
CA SER A 106 7.38 -4.97 8.28
C SER A 106 8.29 -4.08 7.45
N LEU A 107 9.48 -4.55 7.14
CA LEU A 107 10.44 -3.87 6.27
C LEU A 107 10.60 -4.62 4.92
N GLY A 108 9.60 -5.39 4.53
CA GLY A 108 9.57 -6.15 3.30
C GLY A 108 9.35 -5.32 2.04
N MET A 109 9.26 -6.01 0.90
CA MET A 109 9.10 -5.37 -0.41
C MET A 109 7.78 -4.61 -0.56
N LEU A 110 6.71 -5.02 0.13
CA LEU A 110 5.44 -4.30 0.11
C LEU A 110 5.57 -2.93 0.80
N THR A 111 6.23 -2.87 1.95
CA THR A 111 6.52 -1.60 2.64
C THR A 111 7.40 -0.68 1.80
N ILE A 112 8.43 -1.21 1.14
CA ILE A 112 9.28 -0.44 0.23
C ILE A 112 8.45 0.12 -0.94
N ASN A 113 7.56 -0.69 -1.52
CA ASN A 113 6.64 -0.24 -2.58
C ASN A 113 5.70 0.87 -2.10
N ALA A 114 5.15 0.76 -0.90
CA ALA A 114 4.30 1.79 -0.31
C ALA A 114 5.07 3.11 -0.14
N LEU A 115 6.26 3.07 0.45
CA LEU A 115 7.12 4.25 0.62
C LEU A 115 7.58 4.84 -0.73
N ALA A 116 7.82 4.01 -1.74
CA ALA A 116 8.17 4.46 -3.08
C ALA A 116 7.03 5.17 -3.80
N ALA A 117 5.78 4.79 -3.53
CA ALA A 117 4.58 5.37 -4.12
C ALA A 117 4.05 6.60 -3.37
N ALA A 118 4.33 6.71 -2.07
CA ALA A 118 3.77 7.73 -1.18
C ALA A 118 4.46 9.09 -1.31
N ASP A 119 3.71 10.15 -1.01
CA ASP A 119 4.25 11.51 -0.85
C ASP A 119 4.72 11.76 0.59
N ALA A 120 4.06 11.11 1.56
CA ALA A 120 4.37 11.23 2.98
C ALA A 120 4.14 9.92 3.74
N ALA A 121 4.90 9.70 4.81
CA ALA A 121 4.73 8.61 5.75
C ALA A 121 4.30 9.16 7.11
N LEU A 122 3.23 8.58 7.67
CA LEU A 122 2.78 8.78 9.03
C LEU A 122 3.08 7.51 9.83
N ILE A 123 3.79 7.63 10.95
CA ILE A 123 4.26 6.48 11.72
C ILE A 123 3.54 6.45 13.07
N PRO A 124 2.50 5.61 13.24
CA PRO A 124 1.89 5.43 14.54
C PRO A 124 2.81 4.61 15.44
N VAL A 125 3.08 5.12 16.65
CA VAL A 125 3.94 4.46 17.64
C VAL A 125 3.12 4.20 18.89
N GLN A 126 2.84 2.93 19.17
CA GLN A 126 2.36 2.53 20.48
C GLN A 126 3.56 2.22 21.39
N ALA A 127 3.67 2.89 22.54
CA ALA A 127 4.78 2.78 23.47
C ALA A 127 5.07 1.32 23.95
N GLN A 128 4.09 0.43 23.83
CA GLN A 128 4.22 -0.98 24.24
C GLN A 128 4.63 -1.92 23.10
N TYR A 129 4.52 -1.52 21.82
CA TYR A 129 4.67 -2.43 20.67
C TYR A 129 5.90 -2.17 19.81
N LEU A 130 6.38 -0.93 19.72
CA LEU A 130 7.60 -0.66 18.97
C LEU A 130 8.77 -0.46 19.94
N SER A 131 9.70 -1.40 19.94
CA SER A 131 11.00 -1.17 20.57
C SER A 131 11.68 0.02 19.87
N ALA A 132 12.44 0.81 20.61
CA ALA A 132 13.24 1.91 20.05
C ALA A 132 14.07 1.44 18.84
N LYS A 133 14.53 0.19 18.85
CA LYS A 133 15.26 -0.45 17.75
C LYS A 133 14.39 -0.65 16.51
N GLY A 134 13.12 -1.05 16.66
CA GLY A 134 12.21 -1.22 15.52
C GLY A 134 11.90 0.10 14.83
N LEU A 135 11.66 1.16 15.59
CA LEU A 135 11.47 2.51 15.06
C LEU A 135 12.74 3.00 14.34
N GLU A 136 13.91 2.79 14.91
CA GLU A 136 15.18 3.15 14.29
C GLU A 136 15.37 2.46 12.95
N GLN A 137 15.10 1.16 12.85
CA GLN A 137 15.17 0.40 11.60
C GLN A 137 14.19 0.92 10.55
N LEU A 138 12.96 1.25 10.95
CA LEU A 138 11.98 1.85 10.05
C LEU A 138 12.45 3.21 9.53
N LEU A 139 12.92 4.08 10.38
CA LEU A 139 13.45 5.39 9.99
C LEU A 139 14.67 5.26 9.05
N GLN A 140 15.56 4.32 9.29
CA GLN A 140 16.67 4.02 8.38
C GLN A 140 16.17 3.55 7.01
N THR A 141 15.14 2.71 6.97
CA THR A 141 14.52 2.24 5.72
C THR A 141 13.88 3.40 4.96
N VAL A 142 13.11 4.25 5.64
CA VAL A 142 12.53 5.47 5.05
C VAL A 142 13.61 6.37 4.45
N GLN A 143 14.73 6.55 5.16
CA GLN A 143 15.86 7.35 4.67
C GLN A 143 16.51 6.74 3.42
N LYS A 144 16.67 5.40 3.37
CA LYS A 144 17.20 4.70 2.19
C LYS A 144 16.27 4.86 0.99
N VAL A 145 14.97 4.64 1.17
CA VAL A 145 13.97 4.84 0.11
C VAL A 145 13.98 6.29 -0.38
N ARG A 146 14.01 7.25 0.54
CA ARG A 146 14.09 8.68 0.19
C ARG A 146 15.33 9.01 -0.62
N ARG A 147 16.47 8.44 -0.27
CA ARG A 147 17.76 8.71 -0.97
C ARG A 147 17.83 8.08 -2.35
N GLN A 148 17.32 6.85 -2.50
CA GLN A 148 17.59 6.02 -3.68
C GLN A 148 16.40 5.89 -4.64
N ILE A 149 15.16 6.03 -4.13
CA ILE A 149 13.95 5.66 -4.88
C ILE A 149 12.98 6.84 -4.98
N ASN A 150 12.67 7.48 -3.84
CA ASN A 150 11.65 8.54 -3.75
C ASN A 150 12.16 9.76 -2.97
N PRO A 151 12.91 10.68 -3.62
CA PRO A 151 13.48 11.85 -2.95
C PRO A 151 12.46 12.83 -2.39
N LYS A 152 11.20 12.75 -2.84
CA LYS A 152 10.10 13.62 -2.40
C LYS A 152 9.41 13.13 -1.13
N LEU A 153 9.65 11.87 -0.72
CA LEU A 153 9.03 11.28 0.45
C LEU A 153 9.32 12.11 1.72
N LYS A 154 8.27 12.48 2.44
CA LYS A 154 8.35 13.20 3.71
C LYS A 154 7.92 12.27 4.85
N ILE A 155 8.42 12.55 6.06
CA ILE A 155 7.84 12.02 7.29
C ILE A 155 6.93 13.12 7.82
N GLU A 156 5.61 12.87 7.80
CA GLU A 156 4.61 13.85 8.24
C GLU A 156 4.55 13.94 9.76
N GLY A 157 4.76 12.80 10.43
CA GLY A 157 4.77 12.76 11.88
C GLY A 157 4.98 11.36 12.43
N ILE A 158 5.31 11.32 13.72
CA ILE A 158 5.32 10.13 14.57
C ILE A 158 4.24 10.39 15.62
N LEU A 159 3.23 9.51 15.70
CA LEU A 159 2.06 9.66 16.59
C LEU A 159 2.15 8.69 17.76
#